data_e40850e827c7dc0991802a49527c28b4
#
_entry.id   e40850e827c7dc0991802a49527c28b4
#
_cell.length_a   1.000
_cell.length_b   1.000
_cell.length_c   1.000
_cell.angle_alpha   90.00
_cell.angle_beta   90.00
_cell.angle_gamma   90.00
#
_symmetry.space_group_name_H-M   'P 1'
#
loop_
_entity.id
_entity.type
_entity.pdbx_description
1 polymer ?
#
loop_
_entity_poly.entity_id
_entity_poly.type
_entity_poly.pdbx_seq_one_letter_code
_entity_poly.pdbx_strand_id
1 'polypeptide(L)'
;MEESEINLVDSFEVSLLNDDSKDLLATVGDTGLDAIITGGTLDGVPILGVLNGIFKVTKNYQMRRLYKKMVLFLYGLSDFSQRDKENFLHEYTVANQEKGSEVLLAVIDKIDNANKISILCNLMRAKINGEISIDNFVRLCQVIERLPYVDFKNLVKYMVDYSELGTDDVLSSSGVIY
;
A
#
# COMPACT_ATOMS: atom_id res chain seq x y z
N MET A 1 29.22 18.96 7.34
CA MET A 1 28.57 17.62 7.49
C MET A 1 27.14 17.83 7.00
N GLU A 2 26.89 17.49 5.73
CA GLU A 2 25.53 17.44 5.21
C GLU A 2 24.87 16.22 5.86
N GLU A 3 23.95 16.46 6.79
CA GLU A 3 22.94 15.46 7.15
C GLU A 3 22.16 15.20 5.86
N SER A 4 22.40 14.06 5.22
CA SER A 4 21.57 13.58 4.14
C SER A 4 20.14 13.47 4.69
N GLU A 5 19.27 14.40 4.34
CA GLU A 5 17.84 14.22 4.53
C GLU A 5 17.49 12.89 3.87
N ILE A 6 17.23 11.89 4.71
CA ILE A 6 16.81 10.57 4.23
C ILE A 6 15.45 10.80 3.59
N ASN A 7 15.42 10.87 2.27
CA ASN A 7 14.19 11.09 1.54
C ASN A 7 13.24 9.90 1.79
N LEU A 8 12.03 10.20 2.25
CA LEU A 8 11.01 9.20 2.57
C LEU A 8 10.71 8.30 1.36
N VAL A 9 10.68 8.87 0.16
CA VAL A 9 10.44 8.15 -1.10
C VAL A 9 11.57 7.17 -1.39
N ASP A 10 12.82 7.59 -1.24
CA ASP A 10 13.97 6.72 -1.50
C ASP A 10 14.05 5.59 -0.46
N SER A 11 13.76 5.88 0.81
CA SER A 11 13.67 4.86 1.87
C SER A 11 12.54 3.86 1.60
N PHE A 12 11.42 4.31 1.04
CA PHE A 12 10.32 3.44 0.63
C PHE A 12 10.73 2.53 -0.52
N GLU A 13 11.34 3.09 -1.56
CA GLU A 13 11.79 2.33 -2.73
C GLU A 13 12.81 1.25 -2.34
N VAL A 14 13.83 1.63 -1.56
CA VAL A 14 14.82 0.67 -1.03
C VAL A 14 14.14 -0.42 -0.22
N SER A 15 13.17 -0.09 0.64
CA SER A 15 12.45 -1.08 1.46
C SER A 15 11.56 -2.00 0.63
N LEU A 16 10.95 -1.47 -0.44
CA LEU A 16 10.11 -2.26 -1.34
C LEU A 16 10.93 -3.27 -2.13
N LEU A 17 12.12 -2.85 -2.60
CA LEU A 17 13.00 -3.67 -3.44
C LEU A 17 13.89 -4.63 -2.63
N ASN A 18 14.04 -4.41 -1.32
CA ASN A 18 14.91 -5.22 -0.49
C ASN A 18 14.24 -6.56 -0.10
N ASP A 19 14.83 -7.66 -0.56
CA ASP A 19 14.38 -9.02 -0.23
C ASP A 19 14.81 -9.47 1.18
N ASP A 20 15.85 -8.87 1.77
CA ASP A 20 16.34 -9.23 3.11
C ASP A 20 15.34 -8.88 4.23
N SER A 21 14.35 -8.04 3.93
CA SER A 21 13.31 -7.63 4.88
C SER A 21 12.23 -8.70 5.12
N LYS A 22 12.21 -9.80 4.35
CA LYS A 22 11.15 -10.83 4.41
C LYS A 22 11.01 -11.45 5.80
N ASP A 23 12.12 -11.84 6.41
CA ASP A 23 12.11 -12.49 7.73
C ASP A 23 11.68 -11.52 8.84
N LEU A 24 12.10 -10.25 8.74
CA LEU A 24 11.66 -9.20 9.66
C LEU A 24 10.16 -8.91 9.52
N LEU A 25 9.65 -8.86 8.29
CA LEU A 25 8.23 -8.63 8.02
C LEU A 25 7.37 -9.84 8.42
N ALA A 26 7.88 -11.07 8.34
CA ALA A 26 7.18 -12.28 8.76
C ALA A 26 6.84 -12.26 10.26
N THR A 27 7.68 -11.61 11.09
CA THR A 27 7.40 -11.45 12.53
C THR A 27 6.15 -10.62 12.84
N VAL A 28 5.66 -9.85 11.84
CA VAL A 28 4.42 -9.06 11.95
C VAL A 28 3.21 -9.94 12.17
N GLY A 29 3.16 -11.11 11.50
CA GLY A 29 2.05 -12.07 11.64
C GLY A 29 1.95 -12.68 13.03
N ASP A 30 3.10 -12.93 13.67
CA ASP A 30 3.19 -13.66 14.95
C ASP A 30 3.07 -12.76 16.18
N THR A 31 3.58 -11.53 16.11
CA THR A 31 3.68 -10.63 17.29
C THR A 31 2.55 -9.59 17.37
N GLY A 32 1.81 -9.38 16.32
CA GLY A 32 0.81 -8.32 16.27
C GLY A 32 1.42 -6.92 16.02
N LEU A 33 0.75 -6.15 15.22
CA LEU A 33 1.24 -4.87 14.68
C LEU A 33 1.52 -3.81 15.76
N ASP A 34 0.73 -3.78 16.82
CA ASP A 34 0.88 -2.79 17.89
C ASP A 34 2.12 -3.06 18.77
N ALA A 35 2.48 -4.32 18.97
CA ALA A 35 3.70 -4.69 19.70
C ALA A 35 4.96 -4.32 18.91
N ILE A 36 4.93 -4.45 17.60
CA ILE A 36 6.02 -4.09 16.69
C ILE A 36 6.24 -2.58 16.63
N ILE A 37 5.17 -1.80 16.54
CA ILE A 37 5.24 -0.33 16.53
C ILE A 37 5.83 0.21 17.82
N THR A 38 5.56 -0.43 18.96
CA THR A 38 6.08 -0.02 20.27
C THR A 38 7.48 -0.58 20.56
N GLY A 39 7.81 -1.74 20.00
CA GLY A 39 9.07 -2.46 20.28
C GLY A 39 10.27 -2.08 19.39
N GLY A 40 10.07 -1.37 18.27
CA GLY A 40 11.15 -0.96 17.36
C GLY A 40 11.84 -2.12 16.62
N THR A 41 11.20 -3.29 16.53
CA THR A 41 11.81 -4.52 15.98
C THR A 41 11.99 -4.51 14.46
N LEU A 42 11.48 -3.49 13.75
CA LEU A 42 11.57 -3.34 12.29
C LEU A 42 12.54 -2.22 11.86
N ASP A 43 13.45 -1.80 12.70
CA ASP A 43 14.46 -0.76 12.38
C ASP A 43 15.39 -1.17 11.23
N GLY A 44 15.47 -2.48 10.90
CA GLY A 44 16.19 -2.99 9.72
C GLY A 44 15.50 -2.72 8.37
N VAL A 45 14.25 -2.24 8.37
CA VAL A 45 13.53 -1.86 7.15
C VAL A 45 13.60 -0.33 7.00
N PRO A 46 14.31 0.22 6.00
CA PRO A 46 14.64 1.65 5.93
C PRO A 46 13.46 2.60 6.11
N ILE A 47 12.35 2.40 5.39
CA ILE A 47 11.16 3.26 5.51
C ILE A 47 10.55 3.19 6.92
N LEU A 48 10.57 2.02 7.55
CA LEU A 48 9.98 1.84 8.87
C LEU A 48 10.84 2.50 9.96
N GLY A 49 12.17 2.47 9.80
CA GLY A 49 13.10 3.22 10.65
C GLY A 49 12.86 4.72 10.59
N VAL A 50 12.72 5.28 9.37
CA VAL A 50 12.40 6.71 9.15
C VAL A 50 11.07 7.09 9.78
N LEU A 51 10.01 6.35 9.49
CA LEU A 51 8.67 6.63 10.04
C LEU A 51 8.61 6.51 11.55
N ASN A 52 9.33 5.53 12.12
CA ASN A 52 9.42 5.35 13.57
C ASN A 52 10.16 6.52 14.23
N GLY A 53 11.25 6.99 13.60
CA GLY A 53 11.97 8.20 14.05
C GLY A 53 11.06 9.42 14.10
N ILE A 54 10.33 9.69 13.00
CA ILE A 54 9.38 10.81 12.93
C ILE A 54 8.28 10.66 14.00
N PHE A 55 7.72 9.46 14.17
CA PHE A 55 6.70 9.20 15.18
C PHE A 55 7.17 9.44 16.60
N LYS A 56 8.38 8.98 16.95
CA LYS A 56 8.96 9.21 18.29
C LYS A 56 9.10 10.69 18.63
N VAL A 57 9.42 11.53 17.64
CA VAL A 57 9.56 12.98 17.80
C VAL A 57 8.22 13.69 17.86
N THR A 58 7.34 13.39 16.91
CA THR A 58 6.08 14.15 16.72
C THR A 58 4.89 13.59 17.49
N LYS A 59 4.93 12.29 17.85
CA LYS A 59 3.79 11.51 18.39
C LYS A 59 2.52 11.66 17.55
N ASN A 60 2.69 11.89 16.24
CA ASN A 60 1.60 12.20 15.32
C ASN A 60 0.82 10.93 14.97
N TYR A 61 -0.49 10.95 15.22
CA TYR A 61 -1.39 9.83 14.92
C TYR A 61 -1.40 9.45 13.42
N GLN A 62 -1.27 10.42 12.53
CA GLN A 62 -1.22 10.16 11.08
C GLN A 62 0.04 9.37 10.69
N MET A 63 1.20 9.69 11.29
CA MET A 63 2.43 8.93 11.08
C MET A 63 2.30 7.47 11.56
N ARG A 64 1.61 7.24 12.67
CA ARG A 64 1.33 5.87 13.13
C ARG A 64 0.44 5.10 12.14
N ARG A 65 -0.55 5.76 11.56
CA ARG A 65 -1.41 5.15 10.53
C ARG A 65 -0.62 4.83 9.27
N LEU A 66 0.23 5.75 8.80
CA LEU A 66 1.10 5.53 7.65
C LEU A 66 2.06 4.37 7.91
N TYR A 67 2.70 4.35 9.08
CA TYR A 67 3.56 3.24 9.49
C TYR A 67 2.83 1.89 9.39
N LYS A 68 1.64 1.80 9.95
CA LYS A 68 0.81 0.59 9.88
C LYS A 68 0.54 0.16 8.44
N LYS A 69 0.15 1.10 7.58
CA LYS A 69 -0.12 0.83 6.17
C LYS A 69 1.15 0.33 5.44
N MET A 70 2.31 0.93 5.72
CA MET A 70 3.59 0.52 5.14
C MET A 70 3.98 -0.90 5.54
N VAL A 71 3.86 -1.24 6.81
CA VAL A 71 4.15 -2.61 7.28
C VAL A 71 3.26 -3.62 6.56
N LEU A 72 1.95 -3.37 6.49
CA LEU A 72 1.00 -4.27 5.81
C LEU A 72 1.29 -4.39 4.31
N PHE A 73 1.67 -3.28 3.67
CA PHE A 73 1.99 -3.26 2.24
C PHE A 73 3.26 -4.06 1.93
N LEU A 74 4.34 -3.78 2.63
CA LEU A 74 5.62 -4.49 2.44
C LEU A 74 5.48 -5.98 2.74
N TYR A 75 4.77 -6.33 3.82
CA TYR A 75 4.47 -7.73 4.16
C TYR A 75 3.65 -8.41 3.04
N GLY A 76 2.61 -7.73 2.54
CA GLY A 76 1.73 -8.28 1.50
C GLY A 76 2.42 -8.53 0.15
N LEU A 77 3.64 -7.99 -0.05
CA LEU A 77 4.44 -8.15 -1.27
C LEU A 77 5.77 -8.89 -1.04
N SER A 78 5.96 -9.45 0.13
CA SER A 78 7.23 -10.09 0.51
C SER A 78 7.54 -11.37 -0.28
N ASP A 79 6.55 -11.98 -0.92
CA ASP A 79 6.68 -13.17 -1.77
C ASP A 79 7.14 -12.86 -3.21
N PHE A 80 7.10 -11.60 -3.66
CA PHE A 80 7.59 -11.21 -4.98
C PHE A 80 9.09 -11.00 -5.00
N SER A 81 9.71 -11.37 -6.13
CA SER A 81 11.14 -11.10 -6.34
C SER A 81 11.40 -9.61 -6.50
N GLN A 82 12.63 -9.18 -6.19
CA GLN A 82 13.08 -7.81 -6.44
C GLN A 82 12.85 -7.41 -7.89
N ARG A 83 13.16 -8.29 -8.85
CA ARG A 83 13.00 -8.04 -10.30
C ARG A 83 11.55 -7.75 -10.68
N ASP A 84 10.57 -8.47 -10.10
CA ASP A 84 9.16 -8.26 -10.40
C ASP A 84 8.69 -6.88 -9.90
N LYS A 85 9.17 -6.49 -8.71
CA LYS A 85 8.90 -5.18 -8.12
C LYS A 85 9.55 -4.04 -8.91
N GLU A 86 10.80 -4.22 -9.38
CA GLU A 86 11.50 -3.26 -10.25
C GLU A 86 10.77 -3.07 -11.58
N ASN A 87 10.38 -4.15 -12.25
CA ASN A 87 9.62 -4.10 -13.49
C ASN A 87 8.28 -3.37 -13.29
N PHE A 88 7.57 -3.68 -12.22
CA PHE A 88 6.32 -2.98 -11.88
C PHE A 88 6.56 -1.48 -11.69
N LEU A 89 7.55 -1.07 -10.87
CA LEU A 89 7.85 0.33 -10.64
C LEU A 89 8.23 1.07 -11.92
N HIS A 90 8.97 0.42 -12.81
CA HIS A 90 9.34 1.00 -14.11
C HIS A 90 8.09 1.26 -14.97
N GLU A 91 7.20 0.27 -15.13
CA GLU A 91 5.96 0.45 -15.88
C GLU A 91 5.06 1.52 -15.24
N TYR A 92 5.00 1.54 -13.91
CA TYR A 92 4.18 2.50 -13.16
C TYR A 92 4.72 3.93 -13.28
N THR A 93 6.04 4.11 -13.33
CA THR A 93 6.70 5.38 -13.64
C THR A 93 6.32 5.88 -15.04
N VAL A 94 6.38 5.01 -16.03
CA VAL A 94 6.02 5.36 -17.43
C VAL A 94 4.53 5.75 -17.53
N ALA A 95 3.66 4.99 -16.89
CA ALA A 95 2.21 5.25 -16.94
C ALA A 95 1.79 6.57 -16.28
N ASN A 96 2.47 6.98 -15.19
CA ASN A 96 2.13 8.20 -14.45
C ASN A 96 2.99 9.41 -14.86
N GLN A 97 4.07 9.22 -15.62
CA GLN A 97 5.06 10.26 -15.94
C GLN A 97 5.72 10.91 -14.69
N GLU A 98 5.70 10.18 -13.58
CA GLU A 98 6.25 10.54 -12.28
C GLU A 98 6.96 9.33 -11.67
N LYS A 99 7.85 9.52 -10.71
CA LYS A 99 8.56 8.42 -10.04
C LYS A 99 7.56 7.43 -9.42
N GLY A 100 7.53 6.19 -9.89
CA GLY A 100 6.52 5.18 -9.51
C GLY A 100 6.46 4.92 -8.01
N SER A 101 7.61 4.93 -7.31
CA SER A 101 7.66 4.80 -5.85
C SER A 101 7.00 5.99 -5.12
N GLU A 102 7.13 7.21 -5.64
CA GLU A 102 6.48 8.40 -5.09
C GLU A 102 4.97 8.34 -5.25
N VAL A 103 4.50 8.02 -6.47
CA VAL A 103 3.06 7.86 -6.76
C VAL A 103 2.45 6.75 -5.90
N LEU A 104 3.14 5.62 -5.78
CA LEU A 104 2.67 4.49 -4.98
C LEU A 104 2.59 4.84 -3.48
N LEU A 105 3.59 5.54 -2.97
CA LEU A 105 3.60 6.05 -1.59
C LEU A 105 2.42 6.99 -1.35
N ALA A 106 2.13 7.90 -2.29
CA ALA A 106 1.00 8.81 -2.21
C ALA A 106 -0.35 8.06 -2.21
N VAL A 107 -0.51 7.01 -3.02
CA VAL A 107 -1.71 6.15 -2.99
C VAL A 107 -1.86 5.50 -1.62
N ILE A 108 -0.80 4.93 -1.05
CA ILE A 108 -0.84 4.29 0.27
C ILE A 108 -1.21 5.33 1.35
N ASP A 109 -0.67 6.54 1.28
CA ASP A 109 -0.97 7.59 2.25
C ASP A 109 -2.43 8.02 2.20
N LYS A 110 -3.02 8.17 1.02
CA LYS A 110 -4.43 8.56 0.82
C LYS A 110 -5.43 7.50 1.27
N ILE A 111 -5.06 6.22 1.26
CA ILE A 111 -5.96 5.14 1.72
C ILE A 111 -6.40 5.39 3.17
N ASP A 112 -7.71 5.57 3.38
CA ASP A 112 -8.31 5.93 4.66
C ASP A 112 -8.35 4.77 5.66
N ASN A 113 -8.44 3.52 5.19
CA ASN A 113 -8.58 2.31 6.01
C ASN A 113 -7.46 1.30 5.70
N ALA A 114 -6.69 0.91 6.73
CA ALA A 114 -5.57 0.00 6.59
C ALA A 114 -5.95 -1.38 5.98
N ASN A 115 -7.21 -1.81 6.15
CA ASN A 115 -7.68 -3.06 5.53
C ASN A 115 -7.74 -2.99 3.99
N LYS A 116 -7.80 -1.80 3.40
CA LYS A 116 -7.72 -1.62 1.94
C LYS A 116 -6.31 -1.90 1.39
N ILE A 117 -5.29 -1.91 2.23
CA ILE A 117 -3.91 -2.22 1.81
C ILE A 117 -3.82 -3.63 1.24
N SER A 118 -4.54 -4.60 1.80
CA SER A 118 -4.60 -5.96 1.25
C SER A 118 -5.19 -5.98 -0.17
N ILE A 119 -6.16 -5.11 -0.45
CA ILE A 119 -6.75 -4.97 -1.79
C ILE A 119 -5.72 -4.38 -2.76
N LEU A 120 -4.98 -3.36 -2.34
CA LEU A 120 -3.89 -2.77 -3.14
C LEU A 120 -2.79 -3.80 -3.43
N CYS A 121 -2.39 -4.61 -2.44
CA CYS A 121 -1.44 -5.71 -2.64
C CYS A 121 -1.96 -6.73 -3.67
N ASN A 122 -3.24 -7.11 -3.60
CA ASN A 122 -3.84 -8.03 -4.56
C ASN A 122 -3.89 -7.44 -5.98
N LEU A 123 -4.17 -6.14 -6.13
CA LEU A 123 -4.10 -5.47 -7.43
C LEU A 123 -2.67 -5.45 -8.00
N MET A 124 -1.68 -5.15 -7.16
CA MET A 124 -0.29 -5.18 -7.59
C MET A 124 0.12 -6.61 -7.99
N ARG A 125 -0.34 -7.62 -7.25
CA ARG A 125 -0.15 -9.04 -7.58
C ARG A 125 -0.76 -9.40 -8.94
N ALA A 126 -2.01 -9.02 -9.19
CA ALA A 126 -2.67 -9.23 -10.47
C ALA A 126 -1.94 -8.54 -11.62
N LYS A 127 -1.38 -7.32 -11.39
CA LYS A 127 -0.57 -6.63 -12.41
C LYS A 127 0.75 -7.35 -12.67
N ILE A 128 1.48 -7.76 -11.65
CA ILE A 128 2.75 -8.50 -11.78
C ILE A 128 2.54 -9.82 -12.51
N ASN A 129 1.43 -10.52 -12.23
CA ASN A 129 1.06 -11.77 -12.91
C ASN A 129 0.53 -11.57 -14.34
N GLY A 130 0.37 -10.32 -14.81
CA GLY A 130 -0.15 -10.02 -16.15
C GLY A 130 -1.67 -10.18 -16.30
N GLU A 131 -2.41 -10.31 -15.20
CA GLU A 131 -3.87 -10.46 -15.20
C GLU A 131 -4.60 -9.13 -15.52
N ILE A 132 -3.98 -8.00 -15.18
CA ILE A 132 -4.47 -6.67 -15.49
C ILE A 132 -3.37 -5.80 -16.13
N SER A 133 -3.76 -4.82 -16.96
CA SER A 133 -2.85 -3.83 -17.52
C SER A 133 -2.43 -2.79 -16.47
N ILE A 134 -1.36 -2.05 -16.73
CA ILE A 134 -0.93 -0.95 -15.86
C ILE A 134 -1.99 0.16 -15.78
N ASP A 135 -2.67 0.46 -16.88
CA ASP A 135 -3.75 1.45 -16.94
C ASP A 135 -4.93 1.06 -16.05
N ASN A 136 -5.30 -0.23 -16.06
CA ASN A 136 -6.32 -0.75 -15.16
C ASN A 136 -5.87 -0.69 -13.71
N PHE A 137 -4.60 -1.00 -13.42
CA PHE A 137 -4.05 -0.84 -12.07
C PHE A 137 -4.18 0.61 -11.58
N VAL A 138 -3.78 1.60 -12.39
CA VAL A 138 -3.91 3.03 -12.06
C VAL A 138 -5.36 3.42 -11.76
N ARG A 139 -6.30 2.99 -12.59
CA ARG A 139 -7.74 3.25 -12.39
C ARG A 139 -8.26 2.61 -11.10
N LEU A 140 -7.89 1.35 -10.85
CA LEU A 140 -8.34 0.62 -9.66
C LEU A 140 -7.75 1.21 -8.37
N CYS A 141 -6.54 1.78 -8.39
CA CYS A 141 -6.02 2.56 -7.27
C CYS A 141 -6.94 3.73 -6.90
N GLN A 142 -7.46 4.46 -7.90
CA GLN A 142 -8.41 5.55 -7.65
C GLN A 142 -9.74 5.06 -7.05
N VAL A 143 -10.19 3.87 -7.46
CA VAL A 143 -11.37 3.23 -6.86
C VAL A 143 -11.11 2.89 -5.38
N ILE A 144 -9.93 2.30 -5.07
CA ILE A 144 -9.56 1.99 -3.68
C ILE A 144 -9.53 3.24 -2.81
N GLU A 145 -9.02 4.35 -3.32
CA GLU A 145 -8.99 5.62 -2.59
C GLU A 145 -10.40 6.11 -2.23
N ARG A 146 -11.34 6.05 -3.17
CA ARG A 146 -12.66 6.69 -3.08
C ARG A 146 -13.73 5.83 -2.42
N LEU A 147 -13.73 4.52 -2.71
CA LEU A 147 -14.79 3.62 -2.24
C LEU A 147 -14.64 3.33 -0.74
N PRO A 148 -15.66 3.52 0.11
CA PRO A 148 -15.63 3.13 1.51
C PRO A 148 -15.32 1.64 1.68
N TYR A 149 -14.54 1.27 2.72
CA TYR A 149 -14.14 -0.12 2.92
C TYR A 149 -15.33 -1.09 3.05
N VAL A 150 -16.42 -0.63 3.66
CA VAL A 150 -17.63 -1.45 3.81
C VAL A 150 -18.23 -1.88 2.48
N ASP A 151 -18.11 -1.04 1.44
CA ASP A 151 -18.70 -1.31 0.13
C ASP A 151 -17.89 -2.34 -0.66
N PHE A 152 -16.59 -2.47 -0.42
CA PHE A 152 -15.81 -3.59 -0.97
C PHE A 152 -16.35 -4.96 -0.56
N LYS A 153 -16.85 -5.09 0.67
CA LYS A 153 -17.48 -6.34 1.14
C LYS A 153 -18.81 -6.62 0.45
N ASN A 154 -19.46 -5.59 -0.04
CA ASN A 154 -20.76 -5.67 -0.71
C ASN A 154 -20.64 -5.87 -2.22
N LEU A 155 -19.46 -5.59 -2.83
CA LEU A 155 -19.27 -5.75 -4.27
C LEU A 155 -19.66 -7.14 -4.79
N VAL A 156 -19.31 -8.21 -4.05
CA VAL A 156 -19.66 -9.59 -4.42
C VAL A 156 -21.17 -9.78 -4.40
N LYS A 157 -21.87 -9.21 -3.42
CA LYS A 157 -23.35 -9.27 -3.33
C LYS A 157 -23.98 -8.48 -4.48
N TYR A 158 -23.40 -7.33 -4.81
CA TYR A 158 -23.85 -6.48 -5.90
C TYR A 158 -23.79 -7.16 -7.26
N MET A 159 -22.75 -7.99 -7.49
CA MET A 159 -22.65 -8.78 -8.73
C MET A 159 -23.70 -9.88 -8.85
N VAL A 160 -24.32 -10.29 -7.74
CA VAL A 160 -25.31 -11.39 -7.69
C VAL A 160 -26.74 -10.87 -7.66
N ASP A 161 -27.00 -9.71 -7.05
CA ASP A 161 -28.35 -9.17 -6.88
C ASP A 161 -28.37 -7.63 -6.96
N TYR A 162 -28.72 -7.11 -8.14
CA TYR A 162 -28.77 -5.66 -8.41
C TYR A 162 -29.87 -4.91 -7.66
N SER A 163 -30.85 -5.63 -7.08
CA SER A 163 -32.10 -5.00 -6.64
C SER A 163 -32.12 -4.52 -5.18
N GLU A 164 -31.16 -4.90 -4.34
CA GLU A 164 -31.23 -4.67 -2.89
C GLU A 164 -30.24 -3.65 -2.32
N LEU A 165 -29.30 -3.15 -3.12
CA LEU A 165 -28.24 -2.28 -2.59
C LEU A 165 -28.52 -0.82 -2.97
N GLY A 166 -29.07 -0.04 -2.07
CA GLY A 166 -29.10 1.43 -2.15
C GLY A 166 -27.70 2.09 -2.15
N THR A 167 -26.73 1.42 -2.81
CA THR A 167 -25.31 1.81 -2.93
C THR A 167 -24.95 2.20 -4.37
N ASP A 168 -25.93 2.20 -5.30
CA ASP A 168 -25.71 2.50 -6.72
C ASP A 168 -25.00 3.84 -6.93
N ASP A 169 -25.40 4.87 -6.18
CA ASP A 169 -24.81 6.21 -6.29
C ASP A 169 -23.35 6.23 -5.83
N VAL A 170 -23.00 5.46 -4.78
CA VAL A 170 -21.65 5.38 -4.25
C VAL A 170 -20.73 4.62 -5.21
N LEU A 171 -21.19 3.49 -5.72
CA LEU A 171 -20.43 2.67 -6.68
C LEU A 171 -20.23 3.39 -8.01
N SER A 172 -21.26 4.08 -8.49
CA SER A 172 -21.19 4.91 -9.69
C SER A 172 -20.23 6.09 -9.50
N SER A 173 -20.35 6.81 -8.39
CA SER A 173 -19.48 7.96 -8.10
C SER A 173 -18.02 7.57 -7.88
N SER A 174 -17.75 6.34 -7.43
CA SER A 174 -16.39 5.80 -7.27
C SER A 174 -15.80 5.23 -8.56
N GLY A 175 -16.60 5.11 -9.64
CA GLY A 175 -16.18 4.57 -10.93
C GLY A 175 -16.12 3.03 -10.97
N VAL A 176 -16.82 2.35 -10.06
CA VAL A 176 -16.92 0.88 -10.03
C VAL A 176 -17.93 0.36 -11.02
N ILE A 177 -19.03 1.10 -11.21
CA ILE A 177 -20.09 0.80 -12.17
C ILE A 177 -20.35 2.00 -13.09
N TYR A 178 -20.86 1.74 -14.30
CA TYR A 178 -21.23 2.73 -15.31
C TYR A 178 -22.72 2.61 -15.60
#